data_151458cf7247eb310c184c7c33427e9d
#
_entry.id   151458cf7247eb310c184c7c33427e9d
#
_cell.length_a   1.000
_cell.length_b   1.000
_cell.length_c   1.000
_cell.angle_alpha   90.00
_cell.angle_beta   90.00
_cell.angle_gamma   90.00
#
_symmetry.space_group_name_H-M   'P 1'
#
loop_
_entity.id
_entity.type
_entity.pdbx_description
1 polymer ?
#
loop_
_entity_poly.entity_id
_entity_poly.type
_entity_poly.pdbx_seq_one_letter_code
_entity_poly.pdbx_strand_id
1 'polypeptide(L)'
;VLETEIGPIVFEARGESNPCSLCARMRRGALHDAAKRFGCNKIALGHHYDDAVETFVMNLFLEGRIGCFSPVTYLSRKDLTMIRPLIFAPEREVASAVRKAGYPVVKSKCPVDGSTQREWTKNWLRQMEKEHKGITKRLFGAMKRGHVSDW
;
A
#
# COMPACT_ATOMS: atom_id res chain seq x y z
N VAL A 1 -0.69 -11.20 -16.36
CA VAL A 1 0.51 -10.44 -15.97
C VAL A 1 0.68 -9.32 -16.98
N LEU A 2 1.06 -8.12 -16.50
CA LEU A 2 1.36 -6.97 -17.33
C LEU A 2 2.87 -6.75 -17.29
N GLU A 3 3.54 -6.90 -18.42
CA GLU A 3 4.95 -6.56 -18.55
C GLU A 3 5.08 -5.06 -18.80
N THR A 4 6.05 -4.42 -18.16
CA THR A 4 6.25 -2.96 -18.24
C THR A 4 7.72 -2.62 -18.08
N GLU A 5 8.14 -1.48 -18.66
CA GLU A 5 9.48 -0.90 -18.51
C GLU A 5 9.62 0.04 -17.30
N ILE A 6 8.75 -0.10 -16.30
CA ILE A 6 8.74 0.82 -15.16
C ILE A 6 10.05 0.74 -14.36
N GLY A 7 10.61 -0.44 -14.17
CA GLY A 7 11.88 -0.63 -13.46
C GLY A 7 13.03 0.15 -14.13
N PRO A 8 13.37 -0.18 -15.38
CA PRO A 8 14.39 0.55 -16.14
C PRO A 8 14.17 2.06 -16.18
N ILE A 9 12.94 2.51 -16.43
CA ILE A 9 12.64 3.96 -16.47
C ILE A 9 12.93 4.63 -15.13
N VAL A 10 12.52 4.03 -14.02
CA VAL A 10 12.64 4.63 -12.67
C VAL A 10 14.08 4.63 -12.18
N PHE A 11 14.79 3.52 -12.36
CA PHE A 11 16.12 3.31 -11.74
C PHE A 11 17.29 3.61 -12.66
N GLU A 12 17.13 3.49 -13.96
CA GLU A 12 18.23 3.68 -14.92
C GLU A 12 18.12 5.01 -15.68
N ALA A 13 16.91 5.32 -16.22
CA ALA A 13 16.75 6.50 -17.07
C ALA A 13 16.51 7.80 -16.30
N ARG A 14 15.81 7.79 -15.17
CA ARG A 14 15.38 9.01 -14.46
C ARG A 14 16.27 9.38 -13.28
N GLY A 15 16.84 8.40 -12.56
CA GLY A 15 17.73 8.66 -11.40
C GLY A 15 17.12 9.56 -10.32
N GLU A 16 15.84 9.41 -10.06
CA GLU A 16 15.08 10.28 -9.14
C GLU A 16 15.53 10.06 -7.68
N SER A 17 15.59 11.14 -6.91
CA SER A 17 15.89 11.09 -5.47
C SER A 17 14.83 10.31 -4.68
N ASN A 18 13.58 10.28 -5.15
CA ASN A 18 12.50 9.47 -4.59
C ASN A 18 11.91 8.53 -5.66
N PRO A 19 12.61 7.43 -5.99
CA PRO A 19 12.17 6.50 -7.04
C PRO A 19 10.83 5.83 -6.71
N CYS A 20 10.51 5.63 -5.43
CA CYS A 20 9.26 5.01 -5.00
C CYS A 20 8.01 5.81 -5.42
N SER A 21 8.07 7.13 -5.34
CA SER A 21 6.97 8.01 -5.75
C SER A 21 6.69 7.91 -7.24
N LEU A 22 7.73 7.96 -8.07
CA LEU A 22 7.60 7.81 -9.53
C LEU A 22 7.09 6.41 -9.89
N CYS A 23 7.68 5.37 -9.32
CA CYS A 23 7.27 3.97 -9.51
C CYS A 23 5.78 3.78 -9.18
N ALA A 24 5.32 4.29 -8.03
CA ALA A 24 3.93 4.18 -7.62
C ALA A 24 2.97 4.89 -8.60
N ARG A 25 3.35 6.05 -9.14
CA ARG A 25 2.55 6.77 -10.14
C ARG A 25 2.45 5.99 -11.45
N MET A 26 3.58 5.47 -11.96
CA MET A 26 3.62 4.71 -13.20
C MET A 26 2.85 3.40 -13.09
N ARG A 27 3.04 2.63 -12.00
CA ARG A 27 2.29 1.39 -11.74
C ARG A 27 0.78 1.63 -11.68
N ARG A 28 0.37 2.71 -11.01
CA ARG A 28 -1.05 3.09 -10.94
C ARG A 28 -1.60 3.43 -12.32
N GLY A 29 -0.88 4.20 -13.15
CA GLY A 29 -1.25 4.47 -14.53
C GLY A 29 -1.45 3.18 -15.34
N ALA A 30 -0.47 2.30 -15.32
CA ALA A 30 -0.53 1.02 -16.02
C ALA A 30 -1.73 0.15 -15.59
N LEU A 31 -2.06 0.13 -14.29
CA LEU A 31 -3.24 -0.58 -13.78
C LEU A 31 -4.56 0.05 -14.26
N HIS A 32 -4.65 1.39 -14.30
CA HIS A 32 -5.83 2.08 -14.81
C HIS A 32 -6.07 1.78 -16.30
N ASP A 33 -5.01 1.85 -17.09
CA ASP A 33 -5.10 1.59 -18.54
C ASP A 33 -5.44 0.12 -18.83
N ALA A 34 -4.87 -0.81 -18.04
CA ALA A 34 -5.24 -2.23 -18.13
C ALA A 34 -6.70 -2.47 -17.75
N ALA A 35 -7.20 -1.86 -16.67
CA ALA A 35 -8.59 -2.00 -16.26
C ALA A 35 -9.54 -1.53 -17.37
N LYS A 36 -9.26 -0.39 -17.98
CA LYS A 36 -10.06 0.12 -19.11
C LYS A 36 -9.99 -0.81 -20.33
N ARG A 37 -8.80 -1.27 -20.70
CA ARG A 37 -8.61 -2.19 -21.82
C ARG A 37 -9.39 -3.50 -21.66
N PHE A 38 -9.52 -3.99 -20.43
CA PHE A 38 -10.28 -5.21 -20.11
C PHE A 38 -11.76 -4.96 -19.76
N GLY A 39 -12.26 -3.74 -19.95
CA GLY A 39 -13.66 -3.40 -19.64
C GLY A 39 -14.00 -3.46 -18.15
N CYS A 40 -13.00 -3.41 -17.27
CA CYS A 40 -13.22 -3.42 -15.83
C CYS A 40 -13.59 -2.02 -15.32
N ASN A 41 -14.53 -1.95 -14.39
CA ASN A 41 -14.90 -0.71 -13.69
C ASN A 41 -14.32 -0.63 -12.27
N LYS A 42 -13.61 -1.67 -11.81
CA LYS A 42 -12.98 -1.74 -10.49
C LYS A 42 -11.55 -2.26 -10.57
N ILE A 43 -10.72 -1.76 -9.64
CA ILE A 43 -9.36 -2.26 -9.41
C ILE A 43 -9.28 -2.68 -7.94
N ALA A 44 -9.03 -3.97 -7.69
CA ALA A 44 -8.78 -4.48 -6.35
C ALA A 44 -7.28 -4.41 -6.03
N LEU A 45 -6.93 -3.72 -4.94
CA LEU A 45 -5.57 -3.61 -4.44
C LEU A 45 -5.40 -4.50 -3.21
N GLY A 46 -4.25 -5.18 -3.12
CA GLY A 46 -3.92 -6.11 -2.04
C GLY A 46 -3.52 -5.45 -0.71
N HIS A 47 -3.79 -4.15 -0.52
CA HIS A 47 -3.51 -3.48 0.74
C HIS A 47 -4.30 -4.12 1.88
N HIS A 48 -3.62 -4.34 3.01
CA HIS A 48 -4.17 -4.95 4.20
C HIS A 48 -4.13 -3.98 5.41
N TYR A 49 -4.57 -4.47 6.57
CA TYR A 49 -4.65 -3.71 7.81
C TYR A 49 -3.35 -2.99 8.18
N ASP A 50 -2.23 -3.71 8.13
CA ASP A 50 -0.93 -3.18 8.52
C ASP A 50 -0.47 -2.07 7.56
N ASP A 51 -0.73 -2.19 6.25
CA ASP A 51 -0.45 -1.12 5.27
C ASP A 51 -1.15 0.19 5.60
N ALA A 52 -2.39 0.13 6.11
CA ALA A 52 -3.13 1.32 6.49
C ALA A 52 -2.49 2.02 7.70
N VAL A 53 -2.15 1.25 8.74
CA VAL A 53 -1.50 1.79 9.94
C VAL A 53 -0.11 2.33 9.60
N GLU A 54 0.68 1.60 8.84
CA GLU A 54 1.99 2.07 8.36
C GLU A 54 1.88 3.38 7.59
N THR A 55 0.93 3.48 6.65
CA THR A 55 0.72 4.69 5.85
C THR A 55 0.27 5.87 6.73
N PHE A 56 -0.61 5.63 7.68
CA PHE A 56 -1.06 6.65 8.62
C PHE A 56 0.11 7.20 9.46
N VAL A 57 0.92 6.31 10.02
CA VAL A 57 2.09 6.69 10.82
C VAL A 57 3.15 7.41 9.97
N MET A 58 3.41 6.94 8.75
CA MET A 58 4.31 7.62 7.81
C MET A 58 3.84 9.05 7.53
N ASN A 59 2.57 9.22 7.19
CA ASN A 59 2.01 10.54 6.92
C ASN A 59 2.11 11.46 8.15
N LEU A 60 1.84 10.93 9.34
CA LEU A 60 1.88 11.70 10.57
C LEU A 60 3.30 12.14 10.94
N PHE A 61 4.28 11.23 10.90
CA PHE A 61 5.63 11.47 11.40
C PHE A 61 6.58 12.04 10.36
N LEU A 62 6.46 11.60 9.10
CA LEU A 62 7.40 11.97 8.06
C LEU A 62 6.87 13.07 7.13
N GLU A 63 5.55 13.16 6.97
CA GLU A 63 4.92 14.15 6.10
C GLU A 63 4.22 15.28 6.90
N GLY A 64 4.12 15.16 8.22
CA GLY A 64 3.47 16.15 9.09
C GLY A 64 1.97 16.32 8.81
N ARG A 65 1.29 15.29 8.32
CA ARG A 65 -0.13 15.36 7.98
C ARG A 65 -0.95 14.19 8.51
N ILE A 66 -2.19 14.46 8.89
CA ILE A 66 -3.17 13.44 9.25
C ILE A 66 -3.81 12.94 7.96
N GLY A 67 -3.56 11.69 7.59
CA GLY A 67 -4.09 11.11 6.35
C GLY A 67 -3.68 9.67 6.13
N CYS A 68 -4.48 8.97 5.34
CA CYS A 68 -4.23 7.62 4.86
C CYS A 68 -4.83 7.46 3.45
N PHE A 69 -4.74 6.30 2.84
CA PHE A 69 -5.55 6.00 1.68
C PHE A 69 -6.95 5.53 2.12
N SER A 70 -7.99 5.88 1.36
CA SER A 70 -9.37 5.46 1.64
C SER A 70 -9.57 3.97 1.36
N PRO A 71 -10.46 3.26 2.07
CA PRO A 71 -10.84 1.86 1.75
C PRO A 71 -11.38 1.70 0.33
N VAL A 72 -12.16 2.68 -0.11
CA VAL A 72 -12.72 2.77 -1.46
C VAL A 72 -12.41 4.15 -2.02
N THR A 73 -11.97 4.23 -3.27
CA THR A 73 -11.66 5.52 -3.93
C THR A 73 -12.24 5.53 -5.33
N TYR A 74 -13.16 6.43 -5.60
CA TYR A 74 -13.65 6.67 -6.96
C TYR A 74 -12.78 7.67 -7.70
N LEU A 75 -12.31 7.28 -8.88
CA LEU A 75 -11.49 8.09 -9.77
C LEU A 75 -12.35 8.64 -10.91
N SER A 76 -12.97 9.80 -10.69
CA SER A 76 -13.92 10.40 -11.62
C SER A 76 -13.38 10.60 -13.04
N ARG A 77 -12.11 11.04 -13.19
CA ARG A 77 -11.48 11.25 -14.50
C ARG A 77 -11.28 9.95 -15.30
N LYS A 78 -11.25 8.80 -14.63
CA LYS A 78 -11.03 7.49 -15.26
C LYS A 78 -12.27 6.61 -15.21
N ASP A 79 -13.30 7.05 -14.49
CA ASP A 79 -14.48 6.25 -14.20
C ASP A 79 -14.12 4.83 -13.73
N LEU A 80 -13.29 4.79 -12.68
CA LEU A 80 -12.79 3.57 -12.06
C LEU A 80 -12.93 3.66 -10.55
N THR A 81 -13.30 2.56 -9.90
CA THR A 81 -13.31 2.47 -8.44
C THR A 81 -12.14 1.60 -7.97
N MET A 82 -11.26 2.14 -7.16
CA MET A 82 -10.26 1.35 -6.43
C MET A 82 -10.86 0.83 -5.14
N ILE A 83 -10.75 -0.47 -4.89
CA ILE A 83 -11.19 -1.14 -3.66
C ILE A 83 -10.02 -1.86 -3.00
N ARG A 84 -10.11 -2.06 -1.68
CA ARG A 84 -9.10 -2.76 -0.87
C ARG A 84 -9.77 -3.85 -0.04
N PRO A 85 -10.07 -5.02 -0.64
CA PRO A 85 -10.86 -6.07 0.01
C PRO A 85 -10.24 -6.62 1.30
N LEU A 86 -8.90 -6.56 1.42
CA LEU A 86 -8.16 -7.10 2.57
C LEU A 86 -7.87 -6.06 3.66
N ILE A 87 -8.46 -4.87 3.57
CA ILE A 87 -8.08 -3.74 4.42
C ILE A 87 -8.31 -3.95 5.92
N PHE A 88 -9.18 -4.87 6.30
CA PHE A 88 -9.43 -5.24 7.68
C PHE A 88 -8.70 -6.52 8.13
N ALA A 89 -8.00 -7.19 7.21
CA ALA A 89 -7.26 -8.42 7.50
C ALA A 89 -5.81 -8.07 7.90
N PRO A 90 -5.31 -8.52 9.06
CA PRO A 90 -3.90 -8.37 9.42
C PRO A 90 -2.97 -9.13 8.46
N GLU A 91 -1.77 -8.59 8.19
CA GLU A 91 -0.76 -9.20 7.30
C GLU A 91 -0.52 -10.69 7.65
N ARG A 92 -0.43 -11.00 8.93
CA ARG A 92 -0.22 -12.38 9.43
C ARG A 92 -1.34 -13.35 9.00
N GLU A 93 -2.58 -12.88 8.95
CA GLU A 93 -3.73 -13.71 8.56
C GLU A 93 -3.73 -13.92 7.05
N VAL A 94 -3.46 -12.87 6.26
CA VAL A 94 -3.28 -12.95 4.80
C VAL A 94 -2.14 -13.92 4.47
N ALA A 95 -0.97 -13.77 5.09
CA ALA A 95 0.17 -14.66 4.88
C ALA A 95 -0.14 -16.11 5.29
N SER A 96 -0.91 -16.33 6.36
CA SER A 96 -1.36 -17.67 6.76
C SER A 96 -2.29 -18.28 5.73
N ALA A 97 -3.26 -17.52 5.23
CA ALA A 97 -4.19 -17.97 4.19
C ALA A 97 -3.48 -18.36 2.89
N VAL A 98 -2.54 -17.52 2.44
CA VAL A 98 -1.70 -17.77 1.25
C VAL A 98 -0.91 -19.07 1.40
N ARG A 99 -0.26 -19.30 2.55
CA ARG A 99 0.48 -20.55 2.80
C ARG A 99 -0.44 -21.79 2.80
N LYS A 100 -1.60 -21.68 3.47
CA LYS A 100 -2.58 -22.79 3.52
C LYS A 100 -3.15 -23.14 2.15
N ALA A 101 -3.37 -22.13 1.31
CA ALA A 101 -3.89 -22.31 -0.05
C ALA A 101 -2.81 -22.74 -1.07
N GLY A 102 -1.53 -22.77 -0.67
CA GLY A 102 -0.43 -23.12 -1.58
C GLY A 102 -0.20 -22.10 -2.69
N TYR A 103 -0.62 -20.84 -2.52
CA TYR A 103 -0.42 -19.82 -3.53
C TYR A 103 1.06 -19.44 -3.67
N PRO A 104 1.55 -19.23 -4.90
CA PRO A 104 2.93 -18.81 -5.12
C PRO A 104 3.15 -17.39 -4.57
N VAL A 105 4.25 -17.23 -3.83
CA VAL A 105 4.69 -15.90 -3.34
C VAL A 105 5.88 -15.46 -4.17
N VAL A 106 5.72 -14.35 -4.89
CA VAL A 106 6.80 -13.76 -5.69
C VAL A 106 7.57 -12.76 -4.83
N LYS A 107 8.90 -12.96 -4.72
CA LYS A 107 9.77 -12.01 -4.04
C LYS A 107 9.92 -10.73 -4.87
N SER A 108 9.98 -9.59 -4.18
CA SER A 108 10.28 -8.30 -4.81
C SER A 108 11.68 -8.34 -5.45
N LYS A 109 11.78 -7.79 -6.68
CA LYS A 109 13.06 -7.53 -7.37
C LYS A 109 13.44 -6.05 -7.29
N CYS A 110 12.78 -5.27 -6.44
CA CYS A 110 13.03 -3.83 -6.33
C CYS A 110 14.39 -3.58 -5.66
N PRO A 111 15.30 -2.76 -6.29
CA PRO A 111 16.62 -2.48 -5.73
C PRO A 111 16.60 -1.79 -4.36
N VAL A 112 15.51 -1.07 -4.05
CA VAL A 112 15.35 -0.35 -2.77
C VAL A 112 14.46 -1.10 -1.77
N ASP A 113 14.16 -2.38 -2.03
CA ASP A 113 13.39 -3.19 -1.10
C ASP A 113 14.12 -3.36 0.23
N GLY A 114 13.42 -3.22 1.36
CA GLY A 114 14.01 -3.29 2.70
C GLY A 114 14.71 -2.01 3.20
N SER A 115 14.90 -0.97 2.35
CA SER A 115 15.57 0.29 2.74
C SER A 115 14.65 1.52 2.66
N THR A 116 13.34 1.31 2.59
CA THR A 116 12.36 2.38 2.42
C THR A 116 11.87 2.96 3.75
N GLN A 117 11.31 4.17 3.71
CA GLN A 117 10.61 4.78 4.86
C GLN A 117 9.50 3.87 5.40
N ARG A 118 8.86 3.07 4.53
CA ARG A 118 7.87 2.08 4.94
C ARG A 118 8.48 0.99 5.81
N GLU A 119 9.66 0.47 5.45
CA GLU A 119 10.33 -0.55 6.26
C GLU A 119 10.76 0.00 7.62
N TRP A 120 11.27 1.24 7.66
CA TRP A 120 11.53 1.94 8.91
C TRP A 120 10.27 2.02 9.78
N THR A 121 9.15 2.47 9.23
CA THR A 121 7.87 2.58 9.94
C THR A 121 7.36 1.23 10.45
N LYS A 122 7.48 0.19 9.62
CA LYS A 122 7.12 -1.19 10.00
C LYS A 122 7.94 -1.69 11.19
N ASN A 123 9.24 -1.44 11.18
CA ASN A 123 10.13 -1.83 12.28
C ASN A 123 9.85 -1.02 13.55
N TRP A 124 9.60 0.28 13.43
CA TRP A 124 9.19 1.12 14.54
C TRP A 124 7.87 0.64 15.17
N LEU A 125 6.85 0.36 14.36
CA LEU A 125 5.57 -0.18 14.84
C LEU A 125 5.73 -1.53 15.54
N ARG A 126 6.60 -2.41 15.04
CA ARG A 126 6.90 -3.69 15.70
C ARG A 126 7.54 -3.51 17.08
N GLN A 127 8.43 -2.52 17.20
CA GLN A 127 9.03 -2.18 18.49
C GLN A 127 7.96 -1.61 19.43
N MET A 128 7.18 -0.64 18.98
CA MET A 128 6.11 -0.05 19.78
C MET A 128 5.06 -1.05 20.22
N GLU A 129 4.74 -2.04 19.40
CA GLU A 129 3.81 -3.12 19.76
C GLU A 129 4.34 -4.02 20.89
N LYS A 130 5.66 -4.19 21.00
CA LYS A 130 6.30 -4.93 22.12
C LYS A 130 6.22 -4.13 23.42
N GLU A 131 6.46 -2.82 23.35
CA GLU A 131 6.47 -1.91 24.52
C GLU A 131 5.04 -1.52 24.95
N HIS A 132 4.16 -1.36 23.98
CA HIS A 132 2.80 -0.85 24.16
C HIS A 132 1.78 -1.76 23.44
N LYS A 133 1.61 -2.97 23.94
CA LYS A 133 0.76 -3.99 23.34
C LYS A 133 -0.60 -3.44 22.91
N GLY A 134 -0.98 -3.69 21.66
CA GLY A 134 -2.23 -3.23 21.04
C GLY A 134 -2.15 -1.80 20.47
N ILE A 135 -0.98 -1.21 20.35
CA ILE A 135 -0.84 0.14 19.79
C ILE A 135 -1.33 0.22 18.34
N THR A 136 -1.02 -0.80 17.53
CA THR A 136 -1.46 -0.90 16.14
C THR A 136 -3.00 -0.87 16.04
N LYS A 137 -3.67 -1.61 16.93
CA LYS A 137 -5.15 -1.61 17.02
C LYS A 137 -5.71 -0.25 17.43
N ARG A 138 -5.03 0.44 18.37
CA ARG A 138 -5.44 1.78 18.81
C ARG A 138 -5.29 2.81 17.69
N LEU A 139 -4.17 2.78 16.94
CA LEU A 139 -3.94 3.64 15.78
C LEU A 139 -5.00 3.45 14.69
N PHE A 140 -5.28 2.20 14.33
CA PHE A 140 -6.32 1.87 13.36
C PHE A 140 -7.71 2.34 13.83
N GLY A 141 -8.04 2.10 15.11
CA GLY A 141 -9.27 2.59 15.70
C GLY A 141 -9.37 4.12 15.75
N ALA A 142 -8.26 4.82 15.96
CA ALA A 142 -8.21 6.28 15.91
C ALA A 142 -8.51 6.81 14.52
N MET A 143 -7.90 6.21 13.47
CA MET A 143 -8.20 6.56 12.07
C MET A 143 -9.70 6.44 11.76
N LYS A 144 -10.32 5.32 12.14
CA LYS A 144 -11.75 5.08 11.89
C LYS A 144 -12.65 6.06 12.64
N ARG A 145 -12.42 6.28 13.93
CA ARG A 145 -13.22 7.22 14.74
C ARG A 145 -13.02 8.67 14.33
N GLY A 146 -11.85 9.01 13.84
CA GLY A 146 -11.53 10.34 13.33
C GLY A 146 -11.91 10.57 11.87
N HIS A 147 -12.56 9.59 11.24
CA HIS A 147 -12.95 9.65 9.82
C HIS A 147 -11.81 10.09 8.89
N VAL A 148 -10.59 9.63 9.18
CA VAL A 148 -9.39 10.00 8.44
C VAL A 148 -9.47 9.42 7.03
N SER A 149 -9.56 10.27 6.00
CA SER A 149 -9.58 9.85 4.58
C SER A 149 -10.72 8.85 4.26
N ASP A 150 -11.93 9.16 4.71
CA ASP A 150 -13.16 8.38 4.46
C ASP A 150 -13.17 6.95 5.05
N TRP A 151 -12.52 6.80 6.21
CA TRP A 151 -12.54 5.55 6.99
C TRP A 151 -13.79 5.43 7.86
#